data_0baeb5b64606a212d74d22e19809ee9a
#
_entry.id   0baeb5b64606a212d74d22e19809ee9a
#
_cell.length_a   1.000
_cell.length_b   1.000
_cell.length_c   1.000
_cell.angle_alpha   90.00
_cell.angle_beta   90.00
_cell.angle_gamma   90.00
#
_symmetry.space_group_name_H-M   'P 1'
#
loop_
_entity.id
_entity.type
_entity.pdbx_description
1 polymer ?
#
loop_
_entity_poly.entity_id
_entity_poly.type
_entity_poly.pdbx_seq_one_letter_code
_entity_poly.pdbx_strand_id
1 'polypeptide(L)'
;MPRTTRRRLMVATAVITAATAAVAVTSAAGAFDSAQQAKNAIRSGKAKNVILLIGDGMGDSEITLARDYTVGANGRLNMDKFPLTGAYTTYAVHADGTPDYVTDSAASGTGWATGVKTVNGRISKTPGTDKAVKTILELAQKNGYATGSVTTSELTDATPAVLASHVTDRSCQGPADMAKCSTDTIAAGGPGSIAEQSVNHKVDVLIGGGKQRFDQTVTDGKYKGMTVTQQAQKLGYQVVTDSAGLKSAKSGKPVLGLLASGNVPVEWTGKAAAVGGTDPQRCVTSNPNRPATTPSLADSATKAIQLLEAKQKAAHSKQGFFLQIEGASIDKQDHAADPCGQIGETAAFDKAVKVARAYAAKHPDTLVVTTADHGHTSQIVPLEATPPGLSSTLVTDEGQQLKVNYSTNTPGLSQEHTGTEVRIAAQGPQAYRVLGVTNQTDLFTTIREALRLR
;
A
#
# COMPACT_ATOMS: atom_id res chain seq x y z
N MET A 1 -2.44 -90.32 5.39
CA MET A 1 -2.51 -89.76 6.73
C MET A 1 -1.43 -88.69 6.82
N PRO A 2 -1.57 -87.57 7.51
CA PRO A 2 -2.76 -86.76 7.75
C PRO A 2 -2.55 -85.26 7.33
N ARG A 3 -3.65 -84.58 7.12
CA ARG A 3 -4.23 -83.47 7.84
C ARG A 3 -3.47 -82.17 7.81
N THR A 4 -4.02 -81.19 7.06
CA THR A 4 -4.63 -79.87 7.48
C THR A 4 -3.67 -78.85 7.97
N THR A 5 -3.69 -77.67 7.33
CA THR A 5 -4.54 -76.60 7.86
C THR A 5 -4.57 -75.38 6.91
N ARG A 6 -5.79 -75.11 6.42
CA ARG A 6 -6.14 -73.74 5.94
C ARG A 6 -6.29 -72.81 7.15
N ARG A 7 -5.74 -71.65 7.09
CA ARG A 7 -6.34 -70.40 7.59
C ARG A 7 -5.28 -69.26 7.60
N ARG A 8 -5.48 -68.31 6.78
CA ARG A 8 -5.50 -66.87 7.09
C ARG A 8 -5.29 -66.05 5.80
N LEU A 9 -6.38 -65.70 5.22
CA LEU A 9 -6.43 -64.57 4.29
C LEU A 9 -7.81 -63.96 4.45
N MET A 10 -7.88 -62.94 5.26
CA MET A 10 -8.93 -61.93 5.33
C MET A 10 -8.60 -61.01 6.50
N VAL A 11 -7.99 -59.89 6.23
CA VAL A 11 -8.15 -58.58 6.90
C VAL A 11 -7.11 -57.62 6.22
N ALA A 12 -7.49 -57.00 5.14
CA ALA A 12 -6.77 -55.84 4.61
C ALA A 12 -7.60 -55.06 3.53
N THR A 13 -8.91 -54.89 3.77
CA THR A 13 -9.67 -54.11 2.76
C THR A 13 -10.64 -53.07 3.37
N ALA A 14 -10.46 -52.66 4.61
CA ALA A 14 -11.43 -51.80 5.26
C ALA A 14 -10.91 -50.44 5.75
N VAL A 15 -9.66 -50.05 5.43
CA VAL A 15 -9.09 -48.80 5.99
C VAL A 15 -8.88 -47.67 4.95
N ILE A 16 -9.01 -47.92 3.65
CA ILE A 16 -8.71 -46.95 2.60
C ILE A 16 -9.91 -46.04 2.22
N THR A 17 -11.12 -46.41 2.55
CA THR A 17 -12.33 -45.65 2.14
C THR A 17 -12.77 -44.54 3.10
N ALA A 18 -12.23 -44.45 4.31
CA ALA A 18 -12.63 -43.42 5.26
C ALA A 18 -11.81 -42.11 5.16
N ALA A 19 -10.59 -42.18 4.60
CA ALA A 19 -9.71 -40.97 4.54
C ALA A 19 -10.05 -40.02 3.37
N THR A 20 -10.58 -40.56 2.25
CA THR A 20 -10.91 -39.74 1.08
C THR A 20 -12.23 -38.96 1.22
N ALA A 21 -13.18 -39.43 2.02
CA ALA A 21 -14.44 -38.73 2.27
C ALA A 21 -14.29 -37.53 3.20
N ALA A 22 -13.35 -37.58 4.15
CA ALA A 22 -13.12 -36.49 5.11
C ALA A 22 -12.44 -35.25 4.50
N VAL A 23 -11.55 -35.46 3.49
CA VAL A 23 -10.87 -34.33 2.79
C VAL A 23 -11.84 -33.60 1.85
N ALA A 24 -12.75 -34.32 1.19
CA ALA A 24 -13.74 -33.70 0.31
C ALA A 24 -14.81 -32.89 1.06
N VAL A 25 -15.17 -33.31 2.29
CA VAL A 25 -16.17 -32.61 3.12
C VAL A 25 -15.60 -31.32 3.72
N THR A 26 -14.30 -31.30 4.10
CA THR A 26 -13.68 -30.09 4.64
C THR A 26 -13.46 -28.99 3.60
N SER A 27 -13.16 -29.35 2.34
CA SER A 27 -13.03 -28.38 1.25
C SER A 27 -14.38 -27.78 0.83
N ALA A 28 -15.45 -28.56 0.80
CA ALA A 28 -16.79 -28.08 0.50
C ALA A 28 -17.34 -27.15 1.61
N ALA A 29 -17.15 -27.52 2.87
CA ALA A 29 -17.55 -26.68 3.99
C ALA A 29 -16.82 -25.32 4.01
N GLY A 30 -15.52 -25.29 3.69
CA GLY A 30 -14.76 -24.05 3.59
C GLY A 30 -15.22 -23.14 2.44
N ALA A 31 -15.58 -23.70 1.29
CA ALA A 31 -16.08 -22.94 0.15
C ALA A 31 -17.48 -22.34 0.41
N PHE A 32 -18.37 -23.10 1.06
CA PHE A 32 -19.68 -22.59 1.48
C PHE A 32 -19.58 -21.49 2.54
N ASP A 33 -18.64 -21.62 3.47
CA ASP A 33 -18.39 -20.60 4.49
C ASP A 33 -17.89 -19.28 3.87
N SER A 34 -16.97 -19.33 2.91
CA SER A 34 -16.47 -18.17 2.18
C SER A 34 -17.57 -17.43 1.41
N ALA A 35 -18.45 -18.15 0.71
CA ALA A 35 -19.57 -17.57 -0.02
C ALA A 35 -20.59 -16.91 0.92
N GLN A 36 -20.88 -17.54 2.06
CA GLN A 36 -21.78 -16.98 3.07
C GLN A 36 -21.17 -15.74 3.74
N GLN A 37 -19.85 -15.74 4.01
CA GLN A 37 -19.12 -14.58 4.53
C GLN A 37 -19.18 -13.41 3.54
N ALA A 38 -18.95 -13.67 2.24
CA ALA A 38 -19.05 -12.66 1.20
C ALA A 38 -20.47 -12.06 1.13
N LYS A 39 -21.50 -12.91 1.13
CA LYS A 39 -22.89 -12.47 1.13
C LYS A 39 -23.23 -11.60 2.34
N ASN A 40 -22.77 -11.97 3.54
CA ASN A 40 -23.00 -11.22 4.78
C ASN A 40 -22.20 -9.90 4.82
N ALA A 41 -21.13 -9.79 4.03
CA ALA A 41 -20.28 -8.59 3.97
C ALA A 41 -20.85 -7.50 3.03
N ILE A 42 -21.82 -7.84 2.18
CA ILE A 42 -22.48 -6.87 1.30
C ILE A 42 -23.39 -5.99 2.16
N ARG A 43 -22.90 -4.79 2.47
CA ARG A 43 -23.62 -3.82 3.30
C ARG A 43 -23.65 -2.46 2.65
N SER A 44 -24.83 -1.88 2.53
CA SER A 44 -25.03 -0.46 2.20
C SER A 44 -24.86 0.40 3.47
N GLY A 45 -24.99 1.70 3.30
CA GLY A 45 -24.96 2.64 4.42
C GLY A 45 -23.72 3.54 4.39
N LYS A 46 -23.65 4.47 5.35
CA LYS A 46 -22.54 5.40 5.50
C LYS A 46 -21.42 4.73 6.30
N ALA A 47 -20.20 4.88 5.85
CA ALA A 47 -19.02 4.62 6.67
C ALA A 47 -18.74 5.86 7.54
N LYS A 48 -18.39 5.62 8.79
CA LYS A 48 -17.89 6.67 9.69
C LYS A 48 -16.39 6.90 9.44
N ASN A 49 -15.66 5.82 9.18
CA ASN A 49 -14.23 5.88 8.90
C ASN A 49 -13.91 5.17 7.59
N VAL A 50 -12.86 5.62 6.91
CA VAL A 50 -12.25 4.91 5.79
C VAL A 50 -10.76 4.73 6.07
N ILE A 51 -10.27 3.51 5.90
CA ILE A 51 -8.84 3.17 5.89
C ILE A 51 -8.54 2.57 4.54
N LEU A 52 -7.74 3.27 3.75
CA LEU A 52 -7.23 2.84 2.45
C LEU A 52 -5.79 2.37 2.63
N LEU A 53 -5.50 1.14 2.23
CA LEU A 53 -4.15 0.57 2.28
C LEU A 53 -3.66 0.33 0.86
N ILE A 54 -2.53 0.93 0.49
CA ILE A 54 -1.89 0.81 -0.83
C ILE A 54 -0.55 0.11 -0.66
N GLY A 55 -0.37 -1.04 -1.30
CA GLY A 55 0.95 -1.64 -1.53
C GLY A 55 1.45 -1.14 -2.88
N ASP A 56 2.46 -0.28 -2.88
CA ASP A 56 3.05 0.26 -4.10
C ASP A 56 3.69 -0.88 -4.91
N GLY A 57 3.34 -1.00 -6.19
CA GLY A 57 3.81 -2.07 -7.07
C GLY A 57 3.34 -3.48 -6.69
N MET A 58 2.42 -3.62 -5.72
CA MET A 58 2.00 -4.89 -5.14
C MET A 58 0.93 -5.58 -6.00
N GLY A 59 1.32 -6.09 -7.17
CA GLY A 59 0.48 -6.95 -8.00
C GLY A 59 0.27 -8.34 -7.40
N ASP A 60 -0.47 -9.19 -8.11
CA ASP A 60 -0.76 -10.55 -7.62
C ASP A 60 0.48 -11.44 -7.54
N SER A 61 1.50 -11.20 -8.37
CA SER A 61 2.80 -11.90 -8.30
C SER A 61 3.53 -11.57 -7.01
N GLU A 62 3.60 -10.31 -6.66
CA GLU A 62 4.26 -9.80 -5.44
C GLU A 62 3.56 -10.32 -4.18
N ILE A 63 2.23 -10.33 -4.18
CA ILE A 63 1.42 -10.90 -3.07
C ILE A 63 1.69 -12.41 -2.97
N THR A 64 1.71 -13.12 -4.10
CA THR A 64 1.89 -14.57 -4.13
C THR A 64 3.29 -14.95 -3.66
N LEU A 65 4.33 -14.23 -4.14
CA LEU A 65 5.70 -14.45 -3.72
C LEU A 65 5.86 -14.29 -2.20
N ALA A 66 5.30 -13.22 -1.62
CA ALA A 66 5.35 -12.99 -0.18
C ALA A 66 4.56 -14.05 0.62
N ARG A 67 3.40 -14.47 0.12
CA ARG A 67 2.58 -15.54 0.74
C ARG A 67 3.35 -16.86 0.77
N ASP A 68 3.79 -17.33 -0.40
CA ASP A 68 4.44 -18.62 -0.54
C ASP A 68 5.74 -18.68 0.26
N TYR A 69 6.47 -17.57 0.32
CA TYR A 69 7.69 -17.49 1.14
C TYR A 69 7.41 -17.53 2.65
N THR A 70 6.41 -16.77 3.15
CA THR A 70 6.24 -16.49 4.60
C THR A 70 5.25 -17.38 5.32
N VAL A 71 4.21 -17.88 4.63
CA VAL A 71 3.13 -18.68 5.23
C VAL A 71 2.82 -19.94 4.43
N GLY A 72 3.56 -20.19 3.36
CA GLY A 72 3.42 -21.35 2.49
C GLY A 72 2.28 -21.25 1.49
N ALA A 73 2.28 -22.14 0.50
CA ALA A 73 1.33 -22.13 -0.62
C ALA A 73 -0.14 -22.26 -0.19
N ASN A 74 -0.43 -22.96 0.90
CA ASN A 74 -1.76 -23.06 1.49
C ASN A 74 -2.03 -22.01 2.57
N GLY A 75 -1.04 -21.16 2.89
CA GLY A 75 -1.15 -20.11 3.89
C GLY A 75 -2.04 -18.95 3.42
N ARG A 76 -2.43 -18.10 4.36
CA ARG A 76 -3.23 -16.91 4.08
C ARG A 76 -2.68 -15.69 4.80
N LEU A 77 -2.30 -14.68 4.04
CA LEU A 77 -1.99 -13.35 4.54
C LEU A 77 -3.25 -12.70 5.15
N ASN A 78 -3.09 -11.62 5.91
CA ASN A 78 -4.24 -10.88 6.43
C ASN A 78 -5.06 -10.23 5.31
N MET A 79 -4.41 -9.82 4.21
CA MET A 79 -5.07 -9.30 3.02
C MET A 79 -5.90 -10.34 2.28
N ASP A 80 -5.58 -11.64 2.38
CA ASP A 80 -6.36 -12.73 1.78
C ASP A 80 -7.65 -13.05 2.55
N LYS A 81 -7.85 -12.43 3.71
CA LYS A 81 -9.01 -12.69 4.61
C LYS A 81 -10.11 -11.65 4.45
N PHE A 82 -10.01 -10.73 3.50
CA PHE A 82 -11.12 -9.82 3.18
C PHE A 82 -12.27 -10.63 2.54
N PRO A 83 -13.51 -10.32 2.90
CA PRO A 83 -14.65 -11.08 2.41
C PRO A 83 -15.07 -10.71 0.97
N LEU A 84 -14.69 -9.54 0.48
CA LEU A 84 -15.05 -9.05 -0.85
C LEU A 84 -13.78 -8.69 -1.62
N THR A 85 -13.61 -9.28 -2.79
CA THR A 85 -12.42 -9.10 -3.64
C THR A 85 -12.84 -8.89 -5.08
N GLY A 86 -12.13 -8.02 -5.77
CA GLY A 86 -12.22 -7.75 -7.21
C GLY A 86 -10.84 -7.37 -7.75
N ALA A 87 -10.83 -6.79 -8.92
CA ALA A 87 -9.65 -6.21 -9.55
C ALA A 87 -9.98 -4.82 -10.12
N TYR A 88 -8.97 -4.00 -10.43
CA TYR A 88 -9.16 -2.79 -11.20
C TYR A 88 -8.04 -2.55 -12.20
N THR A 89 -8.38 -1.85 -13.28
CA THR A 89 -7.44 -1.46 -14.34
C THR A 89 -6.64 -0.23 -13.93
N THR A 90 -5.35 -0.20 -14.26
CA THR A 90 -4.37 0.76 -13.73
C THR A 90 -3.85 1.79 -14.74
N TYR A 91 -4.24 1.74 -16.02
CA TYR A 91 -3.69 2.61 -17.06
C TYR A 91 -3.72 4.11 -16.74
N ALA A 92 -2.69 4.84 -17.17
CA ALA A 92 -2.64 6.30 -17.21
C ALA A 92 -3.17 6.84 -18.55
N VAL A 93 -3.06 8.15 -18.79
CA VAL A 93 -3.38 8.76 -20.10
C VAL A 93 -2.28 9.73 -20.54
N HIS A 94 -2.15 9.93 -21.84
CA HIS A 94 -1.38 11.02 -22.41
C HIS A 94 -2.08 12.36 -22.25
N ALA A 95 -1.40 13.46 -22.59
CA ALA A 95 -1.95 14.81 -22.46
C ALA A 95 -3.20 15.04 -23.33
N ASP A 96 -3.36 14.32 -24.42
CA ASP A 96 -4.52 14.34 -25.31
C ASP A 96 -5.67 13.42 -24.83
N GLY A 97 -5.48 12.70 -23.72
CA GLY A 97 -6.46 11.78 -23.15
C GLY A 97 -6.41 10.36 -23.72
N THR A 98 -5.53 10.05 -24.66
CA THR A 98 -5.35 8.68 -25.16
C THR A 98 -4.69 7.80 -24.08
N PRO A 99 -5.00 6.48 -24.03
CA PRO A 99 -4.45 5.59 -23.01
C PRO A 99 -2.93 5.46 -23.06
N ASP A 100 -2.29 5.55 -21.90
CA ASP A 100 -0.96 5.06 -21.61
C ASP A 100 -1.10 3.79 -20.77
N TYR A 101 -0.71 2.65 -21.31
CA TYR A 101 -1.05 1.35 -20.75
C TYR A 101 -0.27 0.99 -19.48
N VAL A 102 0.84 1.70 -19.18
CA VAL A 102 1.63 1.47 -17.98
C VAL A 102 1.65 2.75 -17.14
N THR A 103 0.99 2.72 -16.01
CA THR A 103 0.92 3.86 -15.10
C THR A 103 2.12 3.92 -14.18
N ASP A 104 2.49 5.14 -13.75
CA ASP A 104 3.29 5.35 -12.55
C ASP A 104 2.39 5.62 -11.33
N SER A 105 2.99 5.67 -10.13
CA SER A 105 2.26 5.89 -8.87
C SER A 105 1.61 7.29 -8.82
N ALA A 106 2.11 8.29 -9.55
CA ALA A 106 1.54 9.64 -9.58
C ALA A 106 0.20 9.68 -10.34
N ALA A 107 0.18 9.12 -11.56
CA ALA A 107 -1.04 9.06 -12.37
C ALA A 107 -2.06 8.09 -11.76
N SER A 108 -1.60 6.94 -11.29
CA SER A 108 -2.40 5.98 -10.56
C SER A 108 -3.03 6.62 -9.32
N GLY A 109 -2.21 7.22 -8.45
CA GLY A 109 -2.66 7.90 -7.24
C GLY A 109 -3.64 9.01 -7.52
N THR A 110 -3.40 9.83 -8.54
CA THR A 110 -4.37 10.83 -8.99
C THR A 110 -5.71 10.20 -9.32
N GLY A 111 -5.72 9.01 -9.93
CA GLY A 111 -6.93 8.27 -10.26
C GLY A 111 -7.83 8.01 -9.04
N TRP A 112 -7.30 7.37 -7.98
CA TRP A 112 -8.12 7.09 -6.80
C TRP A 112 -8.32 8.31 -5.90
N ALA A 113 -7.38 9.28 -5.92
CA ALA A 113 -7.50 10.47 -5.09
C ALA A 113 -8.52 11.48 -5.63
N THR A 114 -8.74 11.55 -6.94
CA THR A 114 -9.56 12.59 -7.59
C THR A 114 -10.68 12.07 -8.47
N GLY A 115 -10.65 10.80 -8.87
CA GLY A 115 -11.55 10.23 -9.88
C GLY A 115 -11.20 10.62 -11.32
N VAL A 116 -10.02 11.19 -11.55
CA VAL A 116 -9.58 11.67 -12.88
C VAL A 116 -8.28 10.97 -13.27
N LYS A 117 -8.23 10.41 -14.48
CA LYS A 117 -6.98 9.91 -15.09
C LYS A 117 -6.08 11.08 -15.48
N THR A 118 -4.77 10.91 -15.33
CA THR A 118 -3.78 11.92 -15.70
C THR A 118 -2.52 11.32 -16.34
N VAL A 119 -1.58 12.17 -16.69
CA VAL A 119 -0.27 11.80 -17.28
C VAL A 119 0.64 11.24 -16.20
N ASN A 120 1.47 10.28 -16.54
CA ASN A 120 2.54 9.80 -15.66
C ASN A 120 3.39 10.97 -15.11
N GLY A 121 3.74 10.89 -13.84
CA GLY A 121 4.47 11.94 -13.11
C GLY A 121 3.61 13.06 -12.54
N ARG A 122 2.35 13.23 -12.94
CA ARG A 122 1.50 14.34 -12.53
C ARG A 122 0.71 14.06 -11.24
N ILE A 123 0.66 15.04 -10.33
CA ILE A 123 0.03 14.93 -9.01
C ILE A 123 -1.27 15.74 -8.97
N SER A 124 -2.41 15.04 -8.93
CA SER A 124 -3.77 15.58 -8.69
C SER A 124 -4.15 16.80 -9.56
N LYS A 125 -3.71 16.75 -10.82
CA LYS A 125 -4.03 17.73 -11.87
C LYS A 125 -4.54 17.01 -13.13
N THR A 126 -5.36 17.70 -13.93
CA THR A 126 -5.91 17.17 -15.19
C THR A 126 -4.82 16.93 -16.24
N PRO A 127 -4.99 16.00 -17.21
CA PRO A 127 -3.97 15.69 -18.21
C PRO A 127 -3.65 16.90 -19.10
N GLY A 128 -4.48 17.32 -20.00
CA GLY A 128 -4.15 18.33 -21.01
C GLY A 128 -4.04 19.77 -20.52
N THR A 129 -4.82 20.13 -19.50
CA THR A 129 -4.98 21.53 -19.07
C THR A 129 -4.25 21.87 -17.78
N ASP A 130 -3.63 20.90 -17.14
CA ASP A 130 -2.84 21.04 -15.91
C ASP A 130 -3.59 21.77 -14.75
N LYS A 131 -4.90 21.55 -14.66
CA LYS A 131 -5.73 22.14 -13.60
C LYS A 131 -5.78 21.25 -12.37
N ALA A 132 -5.61 21.83 -11.18
CA ALA A 132 -5.79 21.15 -9.91
C ALA A 132 -7.21 20.55 -9.79
N VAL A 133 -7.30 19.30 -9.33
CA VAL A 133 -8.55 18.57 -9.11
C VAL A 133 -8.70 18.25 -7.63
N LYS A 134 -9.85 18.55 -7.05
CA LYS A 134 -10.13 18.28 -5.64
C LYS A 134 -9.92 16.81 -5.29
N THR A 135 -9.12 16.57 -4.26
CA THR A 135 -8.80 15.23 -3.79
C THR A 135 -9.82 14.72 -2.78
N ILE A 136 -9.85 13.40 -2.60
CA ILE A 136 -10.69 12.76 -1.59
C ILE A 136 -10.34 13.22 -0.17
N LEU A 137 -9.06 13.52 0.12
CA LEU A 137 -8.63 14.06 1.41
C LEU A 137 -9.17 15.48 1.61
N GLU A 138 -9.04 16.37 0.63
CA GLU A 138 -9.59 17.73 0.68
C GLU A 138 -11.11 17.73 0.87
N LEU A 139 -11.81 16.82 0.16
CA LEU A 139 -13.25 16.66 0.34
C LEU A 139 -13.59 16.14 1.74
N ALA A 140 -12.81 15.20 2.28
CA ALA A 140 -12.99 14.71 3.64
C ALA A 140 -12.81 15.84 4.66
N GLN A 141 -11.75 16.65 4.53
CA GLN A 141 -11.51 17.82 5.40
C GLN A 141 -12.67 18.84 5.32
N LYS A 142 -13.10 19.18 4.10
CA LYS A 142 -14.24 20.08 3.88
C LYS A 142 -15.52 19.60 4.58
N ASN A 143 -15.70 18.28 4.70
CA ASN A 143 -16.86 17.67 5.36
C ASN A 143 -16.60 17.34 6.86
N GLY A 144 -15.53 17.86 7.46
CA GLY A 144 -15.25 17.76 8.91
C GLY A 144 -14.66 16.42 9.37
N TYR A 145 -14.14 15.60 8.45
CA TYR A 145 -13.40 14.38 8.79
C TYR A 145 -11.97 14.73 9.22
N ALA A 146 -11.43 13.99 10.17
CA ALA A 146 -9.98 14.00 10.41
C ALA A 146 -9.27 13.25 9.27
N THR A 147 -8.05 13.65 8.93
CA THR A 147 -7.34 13.12 7.77
C THR A 147 -5.92 12.71 8.11
N GLY A 148 -5.43 11.63 7.49
CA GLY A 148 -4.08 11.16 7.69
C GLY A 148 -3.49 10.44 6.49
N SER A 149 -2.16 10.47 6.41
CA SER A 149 -1.35 9.68 5.48
C SER A 149 -0.15 9.11 6.22
N VAL A 150 0.06 7.80 6.06
CA VAL A 150 1.19 7.06 6.62
C VAL A 150 1.86 6.31 5.48
N THR A 151 3.17 6.37 5.38
CA THR A 151 3.93 5.73 4.30
C THR A 151 5.30 5.24 4.77
N THR A 152 5.89 4.32 4.02
CA THR A 152 7.31 3.95 4.14
C THR A 152 8.20 4.66 3.12
N SER A 153 7.63 5.46 2.19
CA SER A 153 8.40 6.38 1.32
C SER A 153 8.69 7.72 1.98
N GLU A 154 9.31 8.64 1.23
CA GLU A 154 9.25 10.06 1.52
C GLU A 154 7.80 10.54 1.52
N LEU A 155 7.37 11.35 2.47
CA LEU A 155 6.02 11.94 2.51
C LEU A 155 5.69 12.80 1.28
N THR A 156 6.71 13.11 0.51
CA THR A 156 6.63 13.88 -0.74
C THR A 156 6.66 13.02 -1.99
N ASP A 157 6.76 11.68 -1.85
CA ASP A 157 6.62 10.75 -2.97
C ASP A 157 5.17 10.72 -3.47
N ALA A 158 4.93 10.14 -4.63
CA ALA A 158 3.69 10.29 -5.37
C ALA A 158 2.44 9.85 -4.58
N THR A 159 2.44 8.66 -4.00
CA THR A 159 1.28 8.07 -3.31
C THR A 159 0.78 8.89 -2.11
N PRO A 160 1.61 9.43 -1.20
CA PRO A 160 1.14 10.38 -0.21
C PRO A 160 0.85 11.77 -0.80
N ALA A 161 1.60 12.23 -1.82
CA ALA A 161 1.47 13.55 -2.40
C ALA A 161 0.11 13.79 -3.08
N VAL A 162 -0.46 12.79 -3.77
CA VAL A 162 -1.74 12.92 -4.49
C VAL A 162 -2.92 13.30 -3.59
N LEU A 163 -2.79 13.15 -2.28
CA LEU A 163 -3.85 13.47 -1.34
C LEU A 163 -3.93 14.95 -0.99
N ALA A 164 -2.78 15.63 -0.90
CA ALA A 164 -2.69 17.00 -0.35
C ALA A 164 -1.80 17.92 -1.20
N SER A 165 -1.55 17.59 -2.46
CA SER A 165 -0.71 18.39 -3.33
C SER A 165 -1.22 18.39 -4.77
N HIS A 166 -0.87 19.45 -5.51
CA HIS A 166 -1.20 19.64 -6.92
C HIS A 166 0.04 20.20 -7.62
N VAL A 167 0.83 19.33 -8.27
CA VAL A 167 2.02 19.75 -9.02
C VAL A 167 2.07 19.05 -10.36
N THR A 168 2.73 19.70 -11.32
CA THR A 168 2.84 19.21 -12.69
C THR A 168 3.73 17.97 -12.79
N ASP A 169 4.72 17.82 -11.89
CA ASP A 169 5.66 16.69 -11.88
C ASP A 169 5.97 16.25 -10.44
N ARG A 170 5.95 14.94 -10.18
CA ARG A 170 6.20 14.31 -8.87
C ARG A 170 7.60 14.59 -8.29
N SER A 171 8.55 15.02 -9.13
CA SER A 171 9.89 15.38 -8.67
C SER A 171 9.93 16.72 -7.92
N CYS A 172 8.86 17.52 -7.94
CA CYS A 172 8.77 18.81 -7.28
C CYS A 172 8.50 18.67 -5.77
N GLN A 173 9.35 17.92 -5.09
CA GLN A 173 9.13 17.43 -3.74
C GLN A 173 9.32 18.51 -2.66
N GLY A 174 10.38 19.29 -2.73
CA GLY A 174 10.67 20.38 -1.81
C GLY A 174 10.91 21.70 -2.52
N PRO A 175 11.04 22.83 -1.79
CA PRO A 175 11.22 24.15 -2.40
C PRO A 175 12.40 24.29 -3.35
N ALA A 176 13.47 23.50 -3.18
CA ALA A 176 14.63 23.47 -4.06
C ALA A 176 14.45 22.55 -5.29
N ASP A 177 13.40 21.74 -5.34
CA ASP A 177 13.18 20.73 -6.36
C ASP A 177 12.20 21.18 -7.47
N MET A 178 11.84 22.47 -7.52
CA MET A 178 10.74 23.00 -8.33
C MET A 178 11.07 23.22 -9.81
N ALA A 179 12.21 22.76 -10.32
CA ALA A 179 12.67 23.07 -11.68
C ALA A 179 11.66 22.65 -12.77
N LYS A 180 10.97 21.51 -12.61
CA LYS A 180 9.94 21.03 -13.55
C LYS A 180 8.54 21.60 -13.30
N CYS A 181 8.33 22.32 -12.20
CA CYS A 181 7.03 22.87 -11.81
C CYS A 181 7.09 24.38 -11.65
N SER A 182 7.66 25.09 -12.61
CA SER A 182 7.87 26.54 -12.53
C SER A 182 6.58 27.32 -12.31
N THR A 183 5.47 26.87 -12.86
CA THR A 183 4.12 27.47 -12.67
C THR A 183 3.51 27.19 -11.30
N ASP A 184 3.98 26.15 -10.61
CA ASP A 184 3.48 25.76 -9.30
C ASP A 184 4.27 26.41 -8.16
N THR A 185 5.36 27.13 -8.46
CA THR A 185 6.14 27.86 -7.43
C THR A 185 5.33 28.96 -6.78
N ILE A 186 5.60 29.25 -5.51
CA ILE A 186 4.96 30.39 -4.80
C ILE A 186 5.26 31.71 -5.49
N ALA A 187 6.48 31.90 -6.01
CA ALA A 187 6.87 33.09 -6.78
C ALA A 187 6.03 33.32 -8.06
N ALA A 188 5.57 32.24 -8.69
CA ALA A 188 4.68 32.29 -9.84
C ALA A 188 3.18 32.41 -9.46
N GLY A 189 2.85 32.50 -8.17
CA GLY A 189 1.48 32.49 -7.67
C GLY A 189 0.89 31.09 -7.50
N GLY A 190 1.70 30.05 -7.64
CA GLY A 190 1.32 28.66 -7.44
C GLY A 190 1.32 28.23 -5.97
N PRO A 191 0.97 26.97 -5.68
CA PRO A 191 0.82 26.46 -4.32
C PRO A 191 2.13 26.09 -3.62
N GLY A 192 3.26 26.06 -4.31
CA GLY A 192 4.55 25.61 -3.81
C GLY A 192 4.82 24.13 -4.04
N SER A 193 5.91 23.64 -3.46
CA SER A 193 6.32 22.24 -3.52
C SER A 193 5.35 21.30 -2.80
N ILE A 194 5.47 19.98 -3.06
CA ILE A 194 4.68 18.95 -2.38
C ILE A 194 4.82 19.07 -0.86
N ALA A 195 6.05 19.27 -0.33
CA ALA A 195 6.27 19.43 1.11
C ALA A 195 5.54 20.64 1.68
N GLU A 196 5.60 21.81 1.01
CA GLU A 196 4.90 23.03 1.45
C GLU A 196 3.39 22.85 1.42
N GLN A 197 2.85 22.27 0.34
CA GLN A 197 1.41 22.03 0.22
C GLN A 197 0.91 21.06 1.30
N SER A 198 1.62 19.94 1.54
CA SER A 198 1.23 18.94 2.53
C SER A 198 1.03 19.52 3.93
N VAL A 199 1.92 20.43 4.38
CA VAL A 199 1.76 21.08 5.68
C VAL A 199 0.73 22.23 5.66
N ASN A 200 0.58 22.94 4.53
CA ASN A 200 -0.41 24.00 4.37
C ASN A 200 -1.86 23.48 4.41
N HIS A 201 -2.10 22.27 3.88
CA HIS A 201 -3.38 21.58 3.98
C HIS A 201 -3.75 21.15 5.40
N LYS A 202 -2.83 21.26 6.36
CA LYS A 202 -3.05 20.91 7.77
C LYS A 202 -3.62 19.50 7.92
N VAL A 203 -3.04 18.55 7.19
CA VAL A 203 -3.37 17.13 7.36
C VAL A 203 -3.07 16.73 8.80
N ASP A 204 -3.99 16.06 9.49
CA ASP A 204 -3.87 15.85 10.94
C ASP A 204 -2.75 14.88 11.31
N VAL A 205 -2.47 13.91 10.45
CA VAL A 205 -1.41 12.93 10.66
C VAL A 205 -0.66 12.71 9.35
N LEU A 206 0.60 13.08 9.32
CA LEU A 206 1.57 12.80 8.26
C LEU A 206 2.72 12.01 8.90
N ILE A 207 2.93 10.75 8.52
CA ILE A 207 4.00 9.90 9.06
C ILE A 207 4.69 9.19 7.89
N GLY A 208 6.00 9.40 7.74
CA GLY A 208 6.81 8.77 6.68
C GLY A 208 8.27 9.19 6.73
N GLY A 209 8.99 8.98 5.65
CA GLY A 209 10.34 9.49 5.42
C GLY A 209 10.35 10.89 4.81
N GLY A 210 11.47 11.27 4.20
CA GLY A 210 11.61 12.51 3.42
C GLY A 210 12.02 13.73 4.23
N LYS A 211 12.61 13.55 5.41
CA LYS A 211 13.08 14.70 6.23
C LYS A 211 13.93 15.66 5.41
N GLN A 212 14.76 15.19 4.48
CA GLN A 212 15.57 16.03 3.60
C GLN A 212 14.76 17.04 2.79
N ARG A 213 13.50 16.74 2.42
CA ARG A 213 12.62 17.65 1.67
C ARG A 213 12.01 18.72 2.57
N PHE A 214 11.69 18.35 3.80
CA PHE A 214 11.15 19.27 4.80
C PHE A 214 12.24 20.15 5.45
N ASP A 215 13.51 19.78 5.36
CA ASP A 215 14.64 20.61 5.80
C ASP A 215 15.06 21.65 4.74
N GLN A 216 14.50 21.58 3.52
CA GLN A 216 14.74 22.60 2.50
C GLN A 216 14.11 23.93 2.90
N THR A 217 14.78 25.04 2.49
CA THR A 217 14.34 26.39 2.79
C THR A 217 13.27 26.86 1.82
N VAL A 218 12.18 27.38 2.33
CA VAL A 218 11.12 28.06 1.56
C VAL A 218 11.70 29.30 0.90
N THR A 219 11.56 29.40 -0.41
CA THR A 219 12.21 30.42 -1.23
C THR A 219 11.40 31.70 -1.36
N ASP A 220 10.06 31.65 -1.15
CA ASP A 220 9.17 32.79 -1.33
C ASP A 220 7.92 32.74 -0.44
N GLY A 221 7.13 33.82 -0.44
CA GLY A 221 5.86 33.93 0.28
C GLY A 221 6.03 34.11 1.80
N LYS A 222 4.96 33.74 2.53
CA LYS A 222 4.82 34.01 3.98
C LYS A 222 5.91 33.36 4.84
N TYR A 223 6.46 32.24 4.42
CA TYR A 223 7.41 31.44 5.19
C TYR A 223 8.83 31.51 4.64
N LYS A 224 9.11 32.46 3.73
CA LYS A 224 10.43 32.67 3.12
C LYS A 224 11.54 32.69 4.17
N GLY A 225 12.60 31.92 3.91
CA GLY A 225 13.76 31.81 4.80
C GLY A 225 13.61 30.79 5.93
N MET A 226 12.43 30.20 6.14
CA MET A 226 12.23 29.10 7.08
C MET A 226 12.40 27.76 6.33
N THR A 227 12.79 26.70 7.03
CA THR A 227 12.61 25.35 6.48
C THR A 227 11.13 24.96 6.47
N VAL A 228 10.74 23.99 5.62
CA VAL A 228 9.36 23.48 5.64
C VAL A 228 9.03 22.85 6.99
N THR A 229 10.01 22.24 7.68
CA THR A 229 9.86 21.76 9.07
C THR A 229 9.47 22.92 10.02
N GLN A 230 10.15 24.06 9.91
CA GLN A 230 9.82 25.27 10.71
C GLN A 230 8.46 25.85 10.34
N GLN A 231 8.10 25.84 9.04
CA GLN A 231 6.76 26.19 8.58
C GLN A 231 5.70 25.28 9.22
N ALA A 232 5.91 23.98 9.23
CA ALA A 232 5.01 23.01 9.88
C ALA A 232 4.84 23.32 11.39
N GLN A 233 5.93 23.61 12.10
CA GLN A 233 5.88 24.02 13.51
C GLN A 233 5.07 25.29 13.71
N LYS A 234 5.23 26.32 12.84
CA LYS A 234 4.41 27.55 12.85
C LYS A 234 2.93 27.27 12.58
N LEU A 235 2.62 26.24 11.80
CA LEU A 235 1.25 25.77 11.55
C LEU A 235 0.68 24.91 12.68
N GLY A 236 1.47 24.64 13.72
CA GLY A 236 1.06 23.92 14.94
C GLY A 236 1.37 22.43 14.96
N TYR A 237 2.10 21.92 13.99
CA TYR A 237 2.50 20.51 13.96
C TYR A 237 3.43 20.14 15.13
N GLN A 238 3.19 18.95 15.71
CA GLN A 238 4.16 18.23 16.50
C GLN A 238 5.08 17.50 15.55
N VAL A 239 6.35 17.87 15.47
CA VAL A 239 7.33 17.17 14.63
C VAL A 239 8.00 16.08 15.46
N VAL A 240 7.99 14.84 14.96
CA VAL A 240 8.58 13.66 15.60
C VAL A 240 9.45 12.90 14.59
N THR A 241 10.51 12.25 15.07
CA THR A 241 11.53 11.64 14.18
C THR A 241 11.80 10.16 14.47
N ASP A 242 11.17 9.61 15.49
CA ASP A 242 11.41 8.22 15.92
C ASP A 242 10.19 7.62 16.63
N SER A 243 10.31 6.34 17.02
CA SER A 243 9.28 5.60 17.75
C SER A 243 8.89 6.25 19.08
N ALA A 244 9.84 6.80 19.82
CA ALA A 244 9.59 7.41 21.12
C ALA A 244 8.79 8.71 20.96
N GLY A 245 9.20 9.56 20.03
CA GLY A 245 8.49 10.79 19.65
C GLY A 245 7.08 10.47 19.13
N LEU A 246 6.96 9.49 18.24
CA LEU A 246 5.66 9.07 17.71
C LEU A 246 4.74 8.55 18.82
N LYS A 247 5.25 7.72 19.74
CA LYS A 247 4.48 7.20 20.88
C LYS A 247 3.98 8.32 21.79
N SER A 248 4.80 9.35 22.02
CA SER A 248 4.48 10.48 22.88
C SER A 248 3.57 11.55 22.23
N ALA A 249 3.42 11.54 20.90
CA ALA A 249 2.57 12.48 20.17
C ALA A 249 1.13 12.47 20.68
N LYS A 250 0.57 13.66 20.90
CA LYS A 250 -0.75 13.86 21.52
C LYS A 250 -1.79 14.26 20.46
N SER A 251 -3.02 13.86 20.65
CA SER A 251 -4.17 14.34 19.88
C SER A 251 -4.41 15.85 20.13
N GLY A 252 -5.14 16.50 19.23
CA GLY A 252 -5.46 17.93 19.35
C GLY A 252 -4.51 18.88 18.63
N LYS A 253 -3.33 18.40 18.21
CA LYS A 253 -2.41 19.08 17.28
C LYS A 253 -2.07 18.16 16.13
N PRO A 254 -1.86 18.65 14.92
CA PRO A 254 -1.41 17.80 13.82
C PRO A 254 0.00 17.25 14.10
N VAL A 255 0.29 16.08 13.56
CA VAL A 255 1.56 15.37 13.75
C VAL A 255 2.27 15.24 12.39
N LEU A 256 3.55 15.62 12.34
CA LEU A 256 4.46 15.38 11.23
C LEU A 256 5.58 14.46 11.71
N GLY A 257 5.52 13.20 11.32
CA GLY A 257 6.54 12.19 11.62
C GLY A 257 7.50 12.06 10.44
N LEU A 258 8.75 12.51 10.64
CA LEU A 258 9.84 12.45 9.65
C LEU A 258 10.85 11.40 10.09
N LEU A 259 10.56 10.13 9.79
CA LEU A 259 11.20 8.95 10.36
C LEU A 259 12.55 8.60 9.71
N ALA A 260 12.86 9.18 8.55
CA ALA A 260 14.10 8.99 7.81
C ALA A 260 14.42 10.22 6.96
N SER A 261 15.68 10.38 6.55
CA SER A 261 16.08 11.45 5.62
C SER A 261 15.41 11.30 4.25
N GLY A 262 15.54 10.13 3.66
CA GLY A 262 14.82 9.69 2.45
C GLY A 262 13.70 8.72 2.79
N ASN A 263 13.59 7.60 2.05
CA ASN A 263 12.65 6.53 2.36
C ASN A 263 12.96 5.88 3.72
N VAL A 264 11.95 5.36 4.38
CA VAL A 264 12.15 4.54 5.58
C VAL A 264 12.91 3.27 5.17
N PRO A 265 14.00 2.90 5.87
CA PRO A 265 14.76 1.70 5.53
C PRO A 265 13.90 0.43 5.58
N VAL A 266 14.10 -0.47 4.60
CA VAL A 266 13.34 -1.72 4.47
C VAL A 266 13.50 -2.64 5.68
N GLU A 267 12.50 -3.50 5.90
CA GLU A 267 12.45 -4.43 7.04
C GLU A 267 13.46 -5.59 6.87
N TRP A 268 13.53 -6.17 5.66
CA TRP A 268 14.34 -7.35 5.37
C TRP A 268 15.40 -7.05 4.32
N THR A 269 16.41 -7.92 4.25
CA THR A 269 17.48 -7.84 3.23
C THR A 269 17.84 -9.23 2.73
N GLY A 270 18.50 -9.26 1.55
CA GLY A 270 19.02 -10.47 0.93
C GLY A 270 19.93 -10.13 -0.23
N LYS A 271 20.26 -11.14 -1.03
CA LYS A 271 20.96 -10.94 -2.30
C LYS A 271 19.94 -10.61 -3.37
N ALA A 272 20.16 -9.53 -4.11
CA ALA A 272 19.36 -9.21 -5.29
C ALA A 272 19.46 -10.34 -6.33
N ALA A 273 18.46 -10.41 -7.20
CA ALA A 273 18.46 -11.32 -8.33
C ALA A 273 19.63 -11.02 -9.29
N ALA A 274 20.13 -12.04 -9.97
CA ALA A 274 21.30 -11.94 -10.85
C ALA A 274 21.04 -12.61 -12.19
N VAL A 275 21.82 -12.24 -13.21
CA VAL A 275 21.87 -12.94 -14.49
C VAL A 275 22.32 -14.39 -14.25
N GLY A 276 21.58 -15.36 -14.79
CA GLY A 276 21.83 -16.78 -14.55
C GLY A 276 21.31 -17.31 -13.20
N GLY A 277 20.75 -16.44 -12.36
CA GLY A 277 20.19 -16.81 -11.06
C GLY A 277 21.18 -16.71 -9.89
N THR A 278 20.64 -16.78 -8.66
CA THR A 278 21.45 -16.89 -7.43
C THR A 278 21.43 -18.31 -6.91
N ASP A 279 22.43 -18.67 -6.10
CA ASP A 279 22.32 -19.83 -5.21
C ASP A 279 21.09 -19.68 -4.30
N PRO A 280 20.49 -20.80 -3.87
CA PRO A 280 19.37 -20.77 -2.94
C PRO A 280 19.70 -19.97 -1.68
N GLN A 281 18.85 -19.00 -1.32
CA GLN A 281 19.04 -18.14 -0.16
C GLN A 281 17.79 -18.07 0.72
N ARG A 282 18.00 -17.82 2.01
CA ARG A 282 16.96 -17.34 2.93
C ARG A 282 17.12 -15.85 3.14
N CYS A 283 16.00 -15.15 3.23
CA CYS A 283 16.01 -13.72 3.55
C CYS A 283 16.44 -13.47 5.00
N VAL A 284 17.18 -12.39 5.21
CA VAL A 284 17.52 -11.90 6.54
C VAL A 284 16.36 -11.02 7.01
N THR A 285 15.62 -11.51 7.99
CA THR A 285 14.38 -10.90 8.48
C THR A 285 14.59 -9.69 9.42
N SER A 286 15.83 -9.24 9.55
CA SER A 286 16.20 -8.02 10.26
C SER A 286 17.25 -7.26 9.46
N ASN A 287 16.94 -6.05 9.03
CA ASN A 287 17.88 -5.20 8.30
C ASN A 287 18.81 -4.48 9.29
N PRO A 288 20.12 -4.74 9.30
CA PRO A 288 21.07 -4.08 10.21
C PRO A 288 21.18 -2.57 9.97
N ASN A 289 20.79 -2.08 8.78
CA ASN A 289 20.80 -0.66 8.42
C ASN A 289 19.49 0.06 8.82
N ARG A 290 18.49 -0.66 9.35
CA ARG A 290 17.26 -0.07 9.87
C ARG A 290 17.44 0.27 11.35
N PRO A 291 17.42 1.56 11.73
CA PRO A 291 17.55 1.94 13.14
C PRO A 291 16.46 1.30 14.00
N ALA A 292 16.81 0.75 15.15
CA ALA A 292 15.87 0.16 16.10
C ALA A 292 14.80 1.17 16.61
N THR A 293 15.08 2.46 16.48
CA THR A 293 14.17 3.55 16.80
C THR A 293 13.14 3.86 15.71
N THR A 294 13.26 3.25 14.53
CA THR A 294 12.30 3.42 13.43
C THR A 294 11.05 2.57 13.70
N PRO A 295 9.85 3.16 13.81
CA PRO A 295 8.63 2.38 14.02
C PRO A 295 8.32 1.52 12.80
N SER A 296 7.67 0.38 13.01
CA SER A 296 7.10 -0.40 11.90
C SER A 296 5.92 0.35 11.26
N LEU A 297 5.56 -0.05 10.03
CA LEU A 297 4.35 0.47 9.38
C LEU A 297 3.09 0.18 10.20
N ALA A 298 3.02 -0.99 10.84
CA ALA A 298 1.90 -1.36 11.72
C ALA A 298 1.82 -0.49 12.98
N ASP A 299 2.95 -0.12 13.59
CA ASP A 299 2.99 0.80 14.73
C ASP A 299 2.56 2.21 14.32
N SER A 300 3.05 2.68 13.18
CA SER A 300 2.69 3.98 12.60
C SER A 300 1.20 4.05 12.26
N ALA A 301 0.64 2.99 11.65
CA ALA A 301 -0.78 2.86 11.37
C ALA A 301 -1.63 2.86 12.65
N THR A 302 -1.20 2.09 13.66
CA THR A 302 -1.88 2.04 14.97
C THR A 302 -1.94 3.43 15.60
N LYS A 303 -0.80 4.14 15.63
CA LYS A 303 -0.75 5.48 16.21
C LYS A 303 -1.56 6.49 15.42
N ALA A 304 -1.54 6.43 14.08
CA ALA A 304 -2.35 7.30 13.23
C ALA A 304 -3.84 7.15 13.51
N ILE A 305 -4.34 5.91 13.57
CA ILE A 305 -5.75 5.62 13.92
C ILE A 305 -6.11 6.21 15.30
N GLN A 306 -5.25 5.99 16.30
CA GLN A 306 -5.48 6.52 17.66
C GLN A 306 -5.55 8.06 17.70
N LEU A 307 -4.66 8.75 16.98
CA LEU A 307 -4.62 10.21 16.92
C LEU A 307 -5.88 10.78 16.24
N LEU A 308 -6.27 10.20 15.10
CA LEU A 308 -7.44 10.62 14.32
C LEU A 308 -8.75 10.38 15.09
N GLU A 309 -8.90 9.22 15.71
CA GLU A 309 -10.06 8.91 16.53
C GLU A 309 -10.15 9.83 17.75
N ALA A 310 -9.05 10.03 18.45
CA ALA A 310 -8.99 10.91 19.62
C ALA A 310 -9.30 12.38 19.27
N LYS A 311 -8.86 12.86 18.09
CA LYS A 311 -9.21 14.20 17.57
C LYS A 311 -10.71 14.34 17.40
N GLN A 312 -11.36 13.39 16.72
CA GLN A 312 -12.80 13.45 16.46
C GLN A 312 -13.62 13.33 17.77
N LYS A 313 -13.16 12.49 18.69
CA LYS A 313 -13.78 12.37 20.00
C LYS A 313 -13.68 13.69 20.80
N ALA A 314 -12.53 14.32 20.84
CA ALA A 314 -12.31 15.60 21.51
C ALA A 314 -13.13 16.74 20.89
N ALA A 315 -13.33 16.73 19.58
CA ALA A 315 -14.18 17.69 18.87
C ALA A 315 -15.70 17.39 18.98
N HIS A 316 -16.10 16.35 19.67
CA HIS A 316 -17.50 15.84 19.71
C HIS A 316 -18.09 15.69 18.30
N SER A 317 -17.25 15.36 17.31
CA SER A 317 -17.65 15.26 15.90
C SER A 317 -18.50 14.01 15.67
N LYS A 318 -19.54 14.17 14.83
CA LYS A 318 -20.31 13.04 14.30
C LYS A 318 -19.56 12.32 13.15
N GLN A 319 -18.55 12.99 12.56
CA GLN A 319 -17.70 12.42 11.55
C GLN A 319 -16.56 11.61 12.16
N GLY A 320 -16.00 10.70 11.38
CA GLY A 320 -14.79 9.95 11.71
C GLY A 320 -13.57 10.47 10.99
N PHE A 321 -12.84 9.59 10.31
CA PHE A 321 -11.60 9.93 9.62
C PHE A 321 -11.47 9.25 8.26
N PHE A 322 -10.62 9.83 7.41
CA PHE A 322 -10.02 9.23 6.23
C PHE A 322 -8.52 9.05 6.50
N LEU A 323 -8.01 7.84 6.33
CA LEU A 323 -6.60 7.49 6.50
C LEU A 323 -6.12 6.66 5.31
N GLN A 324 -5.04 7.10 4.66
CA GLN A 324 -4.27 6.28 3.72
C GLN A 324 -3.03 5.73 4.41
N ILE A 325 -2.72 4.46 4.19
CA ILE A 325 -1.53 3.76 4.69
C ILE A 325 -0.86 3.11 3.49
N GLU A 326 0.42 3.38 3.30
CA GLU A 326 1.18 2.87 2.16
C GLU A 326 2.39 2.03 2.60
N GLY A 327 2.54 0.86 1.95
CA GLY A 327 3.78 0.09 1.92
C GLY A 327 4.51 0.39 0.62
N ALA A 328 5.35 1.43 0.62
CA ALA A 328 5.92 1.99 -0.59
C ALA A 328 7.13 1.24 -1.14
N SER A 329 7.82 0.50 -0.27
CA SER A 329 9.10 -0.10 -0.69
C SER A 329 8.95 -1.51 -1.25
N ILE A 330 7.74 -2.01 -1.47
CA ILE A 330 7.48 -3.20 -2.28
C ILE A 330 7.96 -2.91 -3.71
N ASP A 331 7.45 -1.83 -4.31
CA ASP A 331 7.82 -1.29 -5.61
C ASP A 331 9.33 -1.02 -5.73
N LYS A 332 9.91 -0.30 -4.74
CA LYS A 332 11.33 0.07 -4.79
C LYS A 332 12.26 -1.14 -4.77
N GLN A 333 11.87 -2.23 -4.12
CA GLN A 333 12.63 -3.47 -4.10
C GLN A 333 12.40 -4.29 -5.38
N ASP A 334 11.24 -4.21 -6.00
CA ASP A 334 11.00 -4.79 -7.32
C ASP A 334 11.83 -4.06 -8.39
N HIS A 335 11.91 -2.74 -8.37
CA HIS A 335 12.81 -1.95 -9.22
C HIS A 335 14.28 -2.39 -9.07
N ALA A 336 14.69 -2.74 -7.86
CA ALA A 336 16.04 -3.22 -7.55
C ALA A 336 16.23 -4.73 -7.81
N ALA A 337 15.20 -5.45 -8.22
CA ALA A 337 15.17 -6.91 -8.32
C ALA A 337 15.63 -7.59 -7.01
N ASP A 338 15.21 -7.04 -5.85
CA ASP A 338 15.50 -7.58 -4.52
C ASP A 338 14.28 -8.33 -3.96
N PRO A 339 14.20 -9.67 -4.13
CA PRO A 339 13.07 -10.44 -3.65
C PRO A 339 12.92 -10.44 -2.13
N CYS A 340 14.02 -10.36 -1.39
CA CYS A 340 13.95 -10.37 0.06
C CYS A 340 13.44 -9.05 0.63
N GLY A 341 13.85 -7.93 0.05
CA GLY A 341 13.31 -6.62 0.36
C GLY A 341 11.82 -6.54 0.04
N GLN A 342 11.43 -6.97 -1.16
CA GLN A 342 10.03 -6.98 -1.61
C GLN A 342 9.14 -7.83 -0.69
N ILE A 343 9.56 -9.07 -0.37
CA ILE A 343 8.83 -9.97 0.55
C ILE A 343 8.70 -9.36 1.94
N GLY A 344 9.79 -8.78 2.46
CA GLY A 344 9.82 -8.15 3.78
C GLY A 344 8.87 -6.98 3.89
N GLU A 345 8.82 -6.12 2.86
CA GLU A 345 7.92 -4.96 2.81
C GLU A 345 6.46 -5.38 2.62
N THR A 346 6.17 -6.40 1.80
CA THR A 346 4.83 -6.98 1.68
C THR A 346 4.37 -7.59 3.00
N ALA A 347 5.24 -8.29 3.73
CA ALA A 347 4.93 -8.85 5.04
C ALA A 347 4.70 -7.75 6.10
N ALA A 348 5.44 -6.64 6.05
CA ALA A 348 5.25 -5.48 6.91
C ALA A 348 3.93 -4.76 6.60
N PHE A 349 3.60 -4.60 5.32
CA PHE A 349 2.31 -4.08 4.86
C PHE A 349 1.14 -4.96 5.34
N ASP A 350 1.25 -6.28 5.22
CA ASP A 350 0.22 -7.22 5.69
C ASP A 350 -0.03 -7.13 7.21
N LYS A 351 1.00 -6.78 8.01
CA LYS A 351 0.83 -6.46 9.43
C LYS A 351 0.02 -5.18 9.64
N ALA A 352 0.19 -4.15 8.79
CA ALA A 352 -0.63 -2.95 8.83
C ALA A 352 -2.07 -3.23 8.38
N VAL A 353 -2.29 -4.10 7.39
CA VAL A 353 -3.61 -4.62 7.02
C VAL A 353 -4.28 -5.30 8.22
N LYS A 354 -3.54 -6.12 8.98
CA LYS A 354 -4.06 -6.73 10.22
C LYS A 354 -4.55 -5.69 11.22
N VAL A 355 -3.81 -4.59 11.41
CA VAL A 355 -4.20 -3.48 12.30
C VAL A 355 -5.51 -2.85 11.84
N ALA A 356 -5.63 -2.51 10.56
CA ALA A 356 -6.83 -1.89 10.00
C ALA A 356 -8.06 -2.82 10.12
N ARG A 357 -7.90 -4.11 9.82
CA ARG A 357 -8.98 -5.10 9.96
C ARG A 357 -9.39 -5.31 11.41
N ALA A 358 -8.44 -5.33 12.34
CA ALA A 358 -8.72 -5.45 13.77
C ALA A 358 -9.45 -4.22 14.32
N TYR A 359 -9.15 -3.03 13.80
CA TYR A 359 -9.89 -1.81 14.10
C TYR A 359 -11.33 -1.90 13.59
N ALA A 360 -11.53 -2.28 12.32
CA ALA A 360 -12.86 -2.40 11.72
C ALA A 360 -13.74 -3.48 12.38
N ALA A 361 -13.13 -4.53 12.95
CA ALA A 361 -13.86 -5.54 13.70
C ALA A 361 -14.52 -4.97 14.97
N LYS A 362 -13.90 -3.94 15.58
CA LYS A 362 -14.43 -3.22 16.74
C LYS A 362 -15.29 -2.00 16.36
N HIS A 363 -15.14 -1.51 15.16
CA HIS A 363 -15.82 -0.34 14.59
C HIS A 363 -16.45 -0.71 13.24
N PRO A 364 -17.59 -1.44 13.25
CA PRO A 364 -18.19 -2.02 12.04
C PRO A 364 -18.69 -1.00 11.02
N ASP A 365 -18.72 0.27 11.36
CA ASP A 365 -18.97 1.42 10.51
C ASP A 365 -17.68 1.94 9.79
N THR A 366 -16.61 1.14 9.76
CA THR A 366 -15.36 1.44 9.07
C THR A 366 -15.30 0.68 7.74
N LEU A 367 -15.09 1.40 6.63
CA LEU A 367 -14.70 0.81 5.35
C LEU A 367 -13.16 0.65 5.35
N VAL A 368 -12.70 -0.57 5.14
CA VAL A 368 -11.28 -0.87 4.90
C VAL A 368 -11.13 -1.40 3.49
N VAL A 369 -10.24 -0.80 2.73
CA VAL A 369 -9.87 -1.21 1.37
C VAL A 369 -8.37 -1.47 1.33
N THR A 370 -7.94 -2.56 0.71
CA THR A 370 -6.53 -2.84 0.39
C THR A 370 -6.39 -3.13 -1.09
N THR A 371 -5.35 -2.57 -1.71
CA THR A 371 -5.06 -2.72 -3.13
C THR A 371 -3.60 -2.35 -3.41
N ALA A 372 -3.19 -2.44 -4.68
CA ALA A 372 -1.95 -1.85 -5.21
C ALA A 372 -2.27 -0.63 -6.06
N ASP A 373 -1.28 0.15 -6.43
CA ASP A 373 -1.41 1.25 -7.40
C ASP A 373 -1.14 0.79 -8.83
N HIS A 374 -0.24 -0.15 -9.05
CA HIS A 374 0.05 -0.85 -10.31
C HIS A 374 0.65 -2.22 -10.02
N GLY A 375 0.83 -3.04 -11.06
CA GLY A 375 1.61 -4.26 -11.01
C GLY A 375 3.10 -4.01 -11.24
N HIS A 376 3.91 -4.98 -10.92
CA HIS A 376 5.35 -4.91 -11.09
C HIS A 376 5.93 -6.18 -11.74
N THR A 377 7.23 -6.36 -11.66
CA THR A 377 8.04 -7.22 -12.51
C THR A 377 8.18 -8.66 -12.04
N SER A 378 8.00 -8.96 -10.74
CA SER A 378 8.33 -10.28 -10.20
C SER A 378 7.43 -11.39 -10.75
N GLN A 379 8.04 -12.52 -11.19
CA GLN A 379 7.32 -13.69 -11.68
C GLN A 379 7.89 -14.96 -11.05
N ILE A 380 7.03 -15.81 -10.46
CA ILE A 380 7.41 -17.14 -9.99
C ILE A 380 7.50 -18.05 -11.21
N VAL A 381 8.64 -18.72 -11.40
CA VAL A 381 8.93 -19.57 -12.54
C VAL A 381 9.41 -20.96 -12.09
N PRO A 382 9.32 -22.02 -12.93
CA PRO A 382 9.86 -23.34 -12.61
C PRO A 382 11.36 -23.27 -12.26
N LEU A 383 11.81 -24.11 -11.32
CA LEU A 383 13.21 -24.11 -10.85
C LEU A 383 14.21 -24.35 -11.97
N GLU A 384 13.89 -25.22 -12.91
CA GLU A 384 14.73 -25.59 -14.06
C GLU A 384 14.64 -24.56 -15.21
N ALA A 385 13.72 -23.62 -15.17
CA ALA A 385 13.60 -22.61 -16.22
C ALA A 385 14.80 -21.67 -16.23
N THR A 386 15.22 -21.26 -17.42
CA THR A 386 16.29 -20.29 -17.65
C THR A 386 15.77 -19.05 -18.38
N PRO A 387 14.85 -18.29 -17.74
CA PRO A 387 14.27 -17.09 -18.35
C PRO A 387 15.34 -16.01 -18.54
N PRO A 388 15.15 -15.09 -19.49
CA PRO A 388 15.99 -13.90 -19.60
C PRO A 388 15.86 -13.01 -18.35
N GLY A 389 16.78 -12.05 -18.21
CA GLY A 389 16.76 -11.08 -17.12
C GLY A 389 17.49 -11.56 -15.87
N LEU A 390 16.95 -11.18 -14.72
CA LEU A 390 17.54 -11.48 -13.41
C LEU A 390 16.70 -12.53 -12.69
N SER A 391 17.33 -13.50 -12.03
CA SER A 391 16.61 -14.51 -11.25
C SER A 391 17.22 -14.68 -9.86
N SER A 392 16.38 -15.07 -8.91
CA SER A 392 16.84 -15.48 -7.57
C SER A 392 16.11 -16.75 -7.17
N THR A 393 16.83 -17.65 -6.49
CA THR A 393 16.25 -18.84 -5.86
C THR A 393 16.15 -18.61 -4.36
N LEU A 394 14.94 -18.74 -3.82
CA LEU A 394 14.66 -18.58 -2.40
C LEU A 394 14.36 -19.93 -1.76
N VAL A 395 14.66 -20.08 -0.47
CA VAL A 395 14.22 -21.19 0.36
C VAL A 395 13.09 -20.69 1.26
N THR A 396 11.88 -21.13 0.99
CA THR A 396 10.66 -20.69 1.70
C THR A 396 10.63 -21.18 3.16
N ASP A 397 9.70 -20.66 3.96
CA ASP A 397 9.51 -21.12 5.35
C ASP A 397 9.05 -22.60 5.41
N GLU A 398 8.44 -23.14 4.36
CA GLU A 398 8.14 -24.56 4.21
C GLU A 398 9.38 -25.41 3.86
N GLY A 399 10.53 -24.78 3.61
CA GLY A 399 11.79 -25.46 3.27
C GLY A 399 11.91 -25.84 1.79
N GLN A 400 10.97 -25.41 0.94
CA GLN A 400 11.00 -25.65 -0.49
C GLN A 400 11.73 -24.53 -1.23
N GLN A 401 12.26 -24.82 -2.40
CA GLN A 401 12.86 -23.80 -3.26
C GLN A 401 11.78 -23.16 -4.14
N LEU A 402 11.92 -21.83 -4.31
CA LEU A 402 11.08 -21.01 -5.17
C LEU A 402 11.99 -20.12 -6.02
N LYS A 403 11.83 -20.13 -7.35
CA LYS A 403 12.55 -19.23 -8.26
C LYS A 403 11.68 -18.07 -8.65
N VAL A 404 12.20 -16.86 -8.48
CA VAL A 404 11.59 -15.61 -8.96
C VAL A 404 12.44 -14.99 -10.05
N ASN A 405 11.80 -14.44 -11.09
CA ASN A 405 12.45 -13.78 -12.23
C ASN A 405 11.96 -12.35 -12.37
N TYR A 406 12.88 -11.48 -12.80
CA TYR A 406 12.71 -10.07 -13.09
C TYR A 406 13.24 -9.82 -14.50
N SER A 407 12.37 -9.46 -15.43
CA SER A 407 12.74 -9.29 -16.86
C SER A 407 11.94 -8.20 -17.56
N THR A 408 11.51 -7.18 -16.85
CA THR A 408 10.82 -6.02 -17.42
C THR A 408 11.78 -4.94 -17.91
N ASN A 409 13.08 -5.09 -17.65
CA ASN A 409 14.13 -4.25 -18.22
C ASN A 409 15.46 -5.02 -18.36
N THR A 410 16.41 -4.44 -19.11
CA THR A 410 17.76 -4.97 -19.29
C THR A 410 18.47 -5.10 -17.92
N PRO A 411 19.20 -6.21 -17.67
CA PRO A 411 20.01 -6.35 -16.46
C PRO A 411 20.97 -5.17 -16.25
N GLY A 412 21.00 -4.65 -15.02
CA GLY A 412 21.78 -3.45 -14.65
C GLY A 412 20.99 -2.14 -14.71
N LEU A 413 19.78 -2.16 -15.27
CA LEU A 413 18.82 -1.05 -15.18
C LEU A 413 17.74 -1.37 -14.15
N SER A 414 17.04 -0.33 -13.68
CA SER A 414 15.84 -0.46 -12.85
C SER A 414 14.81 -1.30 -13.57
N GLN A 415 14.21 -2.26 -12.89
CA GLN A 415 13.08 -3.00 -13.45
C GLN A 415 11.84 -2.10 -13.52
N GLU A 416 10.93 -2.36 -14.47
CA GLU A 416 9.81 -1.48 -14.77
C GLU A 416 8.46 -2.04 -14.27
N HIS A 417 7.49 -1.16 -14.13
CA HIS A 417 6.10 -1.51 -13.86
C HIS A 417 5.49 -2.35 -14.99
N THR A 418 4.38 -3.01 -14.71
CA THR A 418 3.59 -3.76 -15.71
C THR A 418 2.17 -3.23 -15.79
N GLY A 419 1.62 -3.21 -17.02
CA GLY A 419 0.27 -2.70 -17.31
C GLY A 419 -0.85 -3.70 -16.99
N THR A 420 -0.71 -4.48 -15.93
CA THR A 420 -1.72 -5.45 -15.51
C THR A 420 -2.78 -4.82 -14.60
N GLU A 421 -3.95 -5.44 -14.54
CA GLU A 421 -4.92 -5.16 -13.47
C GLU A 421 -4.35 -5.63 -12.12
N VAL A 422 -4.80 -5.02 -11.02
CA VAL A 422 -4.36 -5.39 -9.67
C VAL A 422 -5.55 -5.72 -8.78
N ARG A 423 -5.29 -6.57 -7.78
CA ARG A 423 -6.29 -6.96 -6.79
C ARG A 423 -6.75 -5.75 -5.97
N ILE A 424 -8.06 -5.70 -5.72
CA ILE A 424 -8.66 -4.84 -4.72
C ILE A 424 -9.53 -5.68 -3.78
N ALA A 425 -9.43 -5.48 -2.48
CA ALA A 425 -10.21 -6.21 -1.50
C ALA A 425 -10.74 -5.28 -0.40
N ALA A 426 -11.95 -5.57 0.10
CA ALA A 426 -12.59 -4.65 1.03
C ALA A 426 -13.49 -5.36 2.06
N GLN A 427 -13.75 -4.66 3.17
CA GLN A 427 -14.76 -4.98 4.16
C GLN A 427 -15.39 -3.71 4.74
N GLY A 428 -16.62 -3.79 5.21
CA GLY A 428 -17.34 -2.65 5.81
C GLY A 428 -18.43 -2.07 4.91
N PRO A 429 -19.01 -0.92 5.28
CA PRO A 429 -20.04 -0.26 4.49
C PRO A 429 -19.53 0.12 3.11
N GLN A 430 -20.32 -0.15 2.05
CA GLN A 430 -20.00 0.10 0.64
C GLN A 430 -18.87 -0.78 0.06
N ALA A 431 -18.32 -1.74 0.81
CA ALA A 431 -17.23 -2.61 0.34
C ALA A 431 -17.59 -3.43 -0.92
N TYR A 432 -18.88 -3.70 -1.17
CA TYR A 432 -19.33 -4.40 -2.37
C TYR A 432 -19.00 -3.69 -3.70
N ARG A 433 -18.66 -2.40 -3.65
CA ARG A 433 -18.30 -1.61 -4.83
C ARG A 433 -16.94 -2.00 -5.45
N VAL A 434 -16.16 -2.82 -4.76
CA VAL A 434 -14.90 -3.35 -5.31
C VAL A 434 -15.07 -4.66 -6.07
N LEU A 435 -16.28 -5.22 -6.13
CA LEU A 435 -16.54 -6.51 -6.80
C LEU A 435 -16.45 -6.39 -8.32
N GLY A 436 -15.93 -7.43 -8.96
CA GLY A 436 -15.71 -7.51 -10.40
C GLY A 436 -14.43 -6.81 -10.82
N VAL A 437 -14.34 -6.44 -12.10
CA VAL A 437 -13.24 -5.61 -12.65
C VAL A 437 -13.75 -4.19 -12.78
N THR A 438 -13.11 -3.25 -12.09
CA THR A 438 -13.48 -1.84 -12.05
C THR A 438 -12.37 -0.98 -12.65
N ASN A 439 -12.55 0.33 -12.73
CA ASN A 439 -11.47 1.26 -13.04
C ASN A 439 -10.89 1.82 -11.74
N GLN A 440 -9.61 2.12 -11.70
CA GLN A 440 -8.93 2.72 -10.55
C GLN A 440 -9.61 4.01 -10.08
N THR A 441 -10.17 4.82 -10.99
CA THR A 441 -10.94 6.02 -10.66
C THR A 441 -12.24 5.74 -9.91
N ASP A 442 -12.78 4.52 -9.99
CA ASP A 442 -14.01 4.13 -9.27
C ASP A 442 -13.79 4.03 -7.75
N LEU A 443 -12.53 3.87 -7.32
CA LEU A 443 -12.18 3.87 -5.90
C LEU A 443 -12.44 5.25 -5.26
N PHE A 444 -12.18 6.35 -5.98
CA PHE A 444 -12.60 7.69 -5.55
C PHE A 444 -14.10 7.74 -5.26
N THR A 445 -14.91 7.27 -6.21
CA THR A 445 -16.36 7.24 -6.05
C THR A 445 -16.79 6.34 -4.89
N THR A 446 -16.15 5.18 -4.72
CA THR A 446 -16.41 4.26 -3.61
C THR A 446 -16.19 4.94 -2.26
N ILE A 447 -15.07 5.64 -2.08
CA ILE A 447 -14.74 6.34 -0.82
C ILE A 447 -15.67 7.54 -0.64
N ARG A 448 -15.91 8.33 -1.69
CA ARG A 448 -16.80 9.49 -1.65
C ARG A 448 -18.23 9.11 -1.22
N GLU A 449 -18.77 8.05 -1.80
CA GLU A 449 -20.11 7.55 -1.45
C GLU A 449 -20.15 6.94 -0.05
N ALA A 450 -19.10 6.19 0.34
CA ALA A 450 -19.00 5.63 1.68
C ALA A 450 -19.04 6.71 2.76
N LEU A 451 -18.29 7.80 2.61
CA LEU A 451 -18.26 8.93 3.53
C LEU A 451 -19.39 9.94 3.30
N ARG A 452 -20.15 9.82 2.19
CA ARG A 452 -21.17 10.79 1.75
C ARG A 452 -20.61 12.21 1.62
N LEU A 453 -19.45 12.34 0.96
CA LEU A 453 -18.81 13.64 0.72
C LEU A 453 -19.53 14.43 -0.39
N ARG A 454 -19.67 15.76 -0.16
CA ARG A 454 -20.32 16.71 -1.07
C ARG A 454 -19.32 17.73 -1.63
#